data_cc621449a0200e5008eb2c61a41cb579
#
_entry.id   cc621449a0200e5008eb2c61a41cb579
#
_cell.length_a   1.000
_cell.length_b   1.000
_cell.length_c   1.000
_cell.angle_alpha   90.00
_cell.angle_beta   90.00
_cell.angle_gamma   90.00
#
_symmetry.space_group_name_H-M   'P 1'
#
loop_
_entity.id
_entity.type
_entity.pdbx_description
1 polymer ?
#
loop_
_entity_poly.entity_id
_entity_poly.type
_entity_poly.pdbx_seq_one_letter_code
_entity_poly.pdbx_strand_id
1 'polypeptide(L)'
;MYNYYYIATDRRSDTWSTTKILDYLRSFAMFEEKNNGIFVCKNPFLDISLMKVKDLNSWSSLDFNKDETNYVSIVTSDFSEENVEVKRLLKGLEQLLGYRICCDE
;
A
#
# COMPACT_ATOMS: atom_id res chain seq x y z
N MET A 1 17.09 -3.88 -7.86
CA MET A 1 15.96 -3.49 -8.72
C MET A 1 14.70 -3.36 -7.91
N TYR A 2 13.86 -2.40 -8.21
CA TYR A 2 12.61 -2.19 -7.52
C TYR A 2 11.47 -2.84 -8.29
N ASN A 3 10.51 -3.38 -7.54
CA ASN A 3 9.32 -4.01 -8.10
C ASN A 3 8.09 -3.22 -7.65
N TYR A 4 7.17 -2.99 -8.59
CA TYR A 4 6.01 -2.14 -8.37
C TYR A 4 4.74 -2.96 -8.38
N TYR A 5 3.93 -2.79 -7.34
CA TYR A 5 2.67 -3.51 -7.18
C TYR A 5 1.59 -2.54 -6.72
N TYR A 6 0.35 -2.97 -6.80
CA TYR A 6 -0.78 -2.21 -6.27
C TYR A 6 -1.91 -3.13 -5.83
N ILE A 7 -2.77 -2.59 -4.96
CA ILE A 7 -4.08 -3.17 -4.66
C ILE A 7 -5.09 -2.07 -4.93
N ALA A 8 -6.12 -2.38 -5.71
CA ALA A 8 -7.16 -1.41 -6.04
C ALA A 8 -8.52 -2.09 -6.00
N THR A 9 -9.55 -1.30 -5.68
CA THR A 9 -10.94 -1.78 -5.75
C THR A 9 -11.35 -1.96 -7.22
N ASP A 10 -12.34 -2.80 -7.46
CA ASP A 10 -12.85 -3.05 -8.83
C ASP A 10 -13.46 -1.79 -9.43
N ARG A 11 -14.13 -1.00 -8.60
CA ARG A 11 -14.74 0.27 -9.01
C ARG A 11 -14.13 1.41 -8.23
N ARG A 12 -13.86 2.53 -8.90
CA ARG A 12 -13.30 3.71 -8.23
C ARG A 12 -14.23 4.28 -7.15
N SER A 13 -15.53 4.03 -7.26
CA SER A 13 -16.51 4.45 -6.25
C SER A 13 -16.48 3.58 -4.99
N ASP A 14 -15.92 2.37 -5.07
CA ASP A 14 -15.77 1.50 -3.91
C ASP A 14 -14.50 1.87 -3.17
N THR A 15 -14.61 1.99 -1.85
CA THR A 15 -13.47 2.43 -1.05
C THR A 15 -13.34 1.60 0.23
N TRP A 16 -12.13 1.61 0.78
CA TRP A 16 -11.85 1.08 2.12
C TRP A 16 -11.74 2.24 3.09
N SER A 17 -11.92 1.96 4.36
CA SER A 17 -11.62 2.93 5.41
C SER A 17 -10.10 3.16 5.47
N THR A 18 -9.67 4.40 5.25
CA THR A 18 -8.26 4.76 5.36
C THR A 18 -7.73 4.46 6.77
N THR A 19 -8.54 4.76 7.80
CA THR A 19 -8.16 4.51 9.19
C THR A 19 -7.82 3.05 9.45
N LYS A 20 -8.58 2.12 8.89
CA LYS A 20 -8.31 0.69 9.04
C LYS A 20 -6.94 0.31 8.48
N ILE A 21 -6.60 0.85 7.31
CA ILE A 21 -5.31 0.55 6.69
C ILE A 21 -4.18 1.19 7.50
N LEU A 22 -4.36 2.43 7.94
CA LEU A 22 -3.37 3.11 8.77
C LEU A 22 -3.10 2.32 10.05
N ASP A 23 -4.15 1.86 10.72
CA ASP A 23 -4.00 1.10 11.96
C ASP A 23 -3.24 -0.21 11.71
N TYR A 24 -3.54 -0.89 10.61
CA TYR A 24 -2.85 -2.12 10.24
C TYR A 24 -1.36 -1.87 10.01
N LEU A 25 -1.01 -0.86 9.20
CA LEU A 25 0.39 -0.56 8.89
C LEU A 25 1.15 -0.05 10.10
N ARG A 26 0.49 0.73 10.97
CA ARG A 26 1.10 1.24 12.20
C ARG A 26 1.41 0.13 13.21
N SER A 27 0.79 -1.03 13.07
CA SER A 27 1.10 -2.17 13.92
C SER A 27 2.48 -2.79 13.63
N PHE A 28 3.10 -2.41 12.51
CA PHE A 28 4.43 -2.89 12.12
C PHE A 28 5.46 -1.83 12.47
N ALA A 29 6.38 -2.17 13.38
CA ALA A 29 7.38 -1.22 13.89
C ALA A 29 8.43 -0.82 12.86
N MET A 30 8.55 -1.56 11.76
CA MET A 30 9.59 -1.32 10.76
C MET A 30 9.39 -0.06 9.93
N PHE A 31 8.18 0.51 9.92
CA PHE A 31 7.88 1.66 9.08
C PHE A 31 8.22 2.99 9.72
N GLU A 32 8.67 3.92 8.89
CA GLU A 32 8.62 5.34 9.17
C GLU A 32 7.40 5.88 8.44
N GLU A 33 6.45 6.42 9.17
CA GLU A 33 5.23 7.00 8.59
C GLU A 33 5.52 8.44 8.17
N LYS A 34 5.31 8.72 6.89
CA LYS A 34 5.40 10.07 6.34
C LYS A 34 4.02 10.69 6.27
N ASN A 35 3.94 11.95 5.90
CA ASN A 35 2.67 12.63 5.69
C ASN A 35 1.89 12.00 4.54
N ASN A 36 0.57 12.17 4.55
CA ASN A 36 -0.30 11.75 3.46
C ASN A 36 -0.32 10.25 3.20
N GLY A 37 -0.27 9.44 4.26
CA GLY A 37 -0.48 7.99 4.13
C GLY A 37 0.66 7.25 3.45
N ILE A 38 1.89 7.75 3.59
CA ILE A 38 3.09 7.12 3.03
C ILE A 38 3.86 6.44 4.14
N PHE A 39 4.15 5.15 3.96
CA PHE A 39 4.91 4.33 4.90
C PHE A 39 6.16 3.82 4.22
N VAL A 40 7.32 4.09 4.81
CA VAL A 40 8.62 3.75 4.21
C VAL A 40 9.45 2.91 5.18
N CYS A 41 10.06 1.86 4.66
CA CYS A 41 11.09 1.10 5.34
C CYS A 41 12.29 0.97 4.41
N LYS A 42 13.49 1.19 4.92
CA LYS A 42 14.70 1.12 4.11
C LYS A 42 15.35 -0.25 4.09
N ASN A 43 15.17 -1.01 5.16
CA ASN A 43 15.82 -2.32 5.31
C ASN A 43 14.95 -3.24 6.16
N PRO A 44 14.19 -4.14 5.55
CA PRO A 44 14.05 -4.38 4.10
C PRO A 44 13.31 -3.22 3.41
N PHE A 45 13.62 -2.98 2.15
CA PHE A 45 12.99 -1.86 1.43
C PHE A 45 11.51 -2.13 1.15
N LEU A 46 10.67 -1.21 1.59
CA LEU A 46 9.23 -1.31 1.36
C LEU A 46 8.65 0.10 1.44
N ASP A 47 7.89 0.48 0.42
CA ASP A 47 7.23 1.78 0.35
C ASP A 47 5.76 1.53 0.04
N ILE A 48 4.88 2.02 0.89
CA ILE A 48 3.44 1.85 0.72
C ILE A 48 2.77 3.22 0.79
N SER A 49 1.96 3.53 -0.21
CA SER A 49 1.23 4.79 -0.29
C SER A 49 -0.26 4.53 -0.48
N LEU A 50 -1.08 5.22 0.31
CA LEU A 50 -2.53 5.10 0.28
C LEU A 50 -3.11 6.28 -0.50
N MET A 51 -4.03 5.98 -1.44
CA MET A 51 -4.60 7.02 -2.31
C MET A 51 -6.07 6.78 -2.59
N LYS A 52 -6.79 7.86 -2.87
CA LYS A 52 -8.12 7.78 -3.47
C LYS A 52 -8.00 8.40 -4.85
N VAL A 53 -8.01 7.55 -5.87
CA VAL A 53 -7.77 7.97 -7.25
C VAL A 53 -9.05 7.92 -8.06
N LYS A 54 -9.12 8.75 -9.09
CA LYS A 54 -10.23 8.76 -10.04
C LYS A 54 -9.98 7.80 -11.20
N ASP A 55 -8.69 7.56 -11.50
CA ASP A 55 -8.25 6.77 -12.64
C ASP A 55 -6.96 6.06 -12.27
N LEU A 56 -6.81 4.81 -12.67
CA LEU A 56 -5.59 4.03 -12.39
C LEU A 56 -4.38 4.54 -13.15
N ASN A 57 -4.59 5.31 -14.21
CA ASN A 57 -3.50 5.82 -15.05
C ASN A 57 -3.10 7.25 -14.72
N SER A 58 -3.79 7.90 -13.80
CA SER A 58 -3.56 9.31 -13.50
C SER A 58 -3.70 9.58 -12.01
N TRP A 59 -2.59 9.35 -11.29
CA TRP A 59 -2.58 9.56 -9.84
C TRP A 59 -1.23 10.11 -9.39
N SER A 60 -1.22 10.64 -8.16
CA SER A 60 0.00 11.10 -7.52
C SER A 60 -0.09 10.89 -6.01
N SER A 61 1.03 11.06 -5.32
CA SER A 61 1.06 10.95 -3.86
C SER A 61 0.21 12.02 -3.17
N LEU A 62 -0.28 13.01 -3.91
CA LEU A 62 -1.17 14.04 -3.38
C LEU A 62 -2.63 13.57 -3.32
N ASP A 63 -2.93 12.39 -3.85
CA ASP A 63 -4.29 11.85 -3.87
C ASP A 63 -4.68 11.17 -2.57
N PHE A 64 -3.94 11.37 -1.50
CA PHE A 64 -4.28 10.84 -0.19
C PHE A 64 -5.61 11.40 0.31
N ASN A 65 -6.49 10.51 0.79
CA ASN A 65 -7.74 10.90 1.42
C ASN A 65 -7.79 10.27 2.81
N LYS A 66 -8.01 11.09 3.83
CA LYS A 66 -7.96 10.63 5.22
C LYS A 66 -9.09 9.69 5.60
N ASP A 67 -10.17 9.67 4.84
CA ASP A 67 -11.37 8.89 5.15
C ASP A 67 -11.50 7.65 4.28
N GLU A 68 -11.15 7.76 3.01
CA GLU A 68 -11.39 6.72 2.02
C GLU A 68 -10.15 6.45 1.17
N THR A 69 -9.90 5.16 0.90
CA THR A 69 -8.79 4.70 0.06
C THR A 69 -9.33 3.72 -0.96
N ASN A 70 -8.94 3.84 -2.22
CA ASN A 70 -9.30 2.88 -3.25
C ASN A 70 -8.10 2.34 -4.03
N TYR A 71 -6.90 2.79 -3.68
CA TYR A 71 -5.67 2.40 -4.35
C TYR A 71 -4.52 2.40 -3.35
N VAL A 72 -3.77 1.31 -3.30
CA VAL A 72 -2.58 1.18 -2.46
C VAL A 72 -1.40 0.86 -3.35
N SER A 73 -0.43 1.77 -3.40
CA SER A 73 0.82 1.57 -4.15
C SER A 73 1.84 0.88 -3.27
N ILE A 74 2.53 -0.11 -3.80
CA ILE A 74 3.52 -0.90 -3.07
C ILE A 74 4.79 -0.99 -3.91
N VAL A 75 5.93 -0.58 -3.34
CA VAL A 75 7.23 -0.72 -3.98
C VAL A 75 8.13 -1.58 -3.10
N THR A 76 8.72 -2.61 -3.68
CA THR A 76 9.62 -3.52 -2.98
C THR A 76 10.96 -3.58 -3.72
N SER A 77 11.90 -4.31 -3.15
CA SER A 77 13.13 -4.71 -3.85
C SER A 77 13.21 -6.23 -3.91
N ASP A 78 14.08 -6.76 -4.75
CA ASP A 78 14.25 -8.21 -4.86
C ASP A 78 14.59 -8.84 -3.50
N PHE A 79 15.42 -8.16 -2.69
CA PHE A 79 15.80 -8.64 -1.36
C PHE A 79 14.64 -8.56 -0.38
N SER A 80 13.86 -7.49 -0.42
CA SER A 80 12.76 -7.31 0.53
C SER A 80 11.64 -8.33 0.30
N GLU A 81 11.45 -8.79 -0.93
CA GLU A 81 10.42 -9.79 -1.23
C GLU A 81 10.72 -11.16 -0.61
N GLU A 82 11.97 -11.43 -0.27
CA GLU A 82 12.36 -12.65 0.44
C GLU A 82 12.19 -12.53 1.96
N ASN A 83 11.95 -11.34 2.47
CA ASN A 83 11.82 -11.09 3.90
C ASN A 83 10.49 -11.62 4.44
N VAL A 84 10.55 -12.40 5.50
CA VAL A 84 9.36 -13.03 6.10
C VAL A 84 8.36 -11.99 6.61
N GLU A 85 8.84 -10.91 7.22
CA GLU A 85 7.99 -9.83 7.72
C GLU A 85 7.25 -9.14 6.59
N VAL A 86 7.95 -8.86 5.49
CA VAL A 86 7.35 -8.23 4.31
C VAL A 86 6.28 -9.14 3.72
N LYS A 87 6.58 -10.43 3.56
CA LYS A 87 5.61 -11.40 3.04
C LYS A 87 4.36 -11.46 3.90
N ARG A 88 4.53 -11.48 5.22
CA ARG A 88 3.43 -11.53 6.15
C ARG A 88 2.57 -10.27 6.08
N LEU A 89 3.22 -9.12 6.02
CA LEU A 89 2.53 -7.84 5.91
C LEU A 89 1.69 -7.76 4.63
N LEU A 90 2.28 -8.11 3.50
CA LEU A 90 1.59 -8.03 2.21
C LEU A 90 0.42 -9.01 2.14
N LYS A 91 0.59 -10.21 2.66
CA LYS A 91 -0.50 -11.18 2.71
C LYS A 91 -1.63 -10.72 3.62
N GLY A 92 -1.30 -10.15 4.77
CA GLY A 92 -2.29 -9.60 5.68
C GLY A 92 -3.02 -8.41 5.07
N LEU A 93 -2.34 -7.61 4.28
CA LEU A 93 -2.96 -6.49 3.58
C LEU A 93 -3.99 -6.99 2.56
N GLU A 94 -3.66 -8.03 1.80
CA GLU A 94 -4.63 -8.66 0.89
C GLU A 94 -5.87 -9.15 1.63
N GLN A 95 -5.67 -9.79 2.78
CA GLN A 95 -6.77 -10.29 3.60
C GLN A 95 -7.64 -9.16 4.16
N LEU A 96 -6.99 -8.09 4.62
CA LEU A 96 -7.68 -6.92 5.17
C LEU A 96 -8.57 -6.26 4.13
N LEU A 97 -8.06 -6.12 2.91
CA LEU A 97 -8.72 -5.38 1.84
C LEU A 97 -9.65 -6.25 0.98
N GLY A 98 -9.45 -7.57 0.99
CA GLY A 98 -10.26 -8.49 0.20
C GLY A 98 -9.93 -8.51 -1.28
N TYR A 99 -8.76 -8.00 -1.67
CA TYR A 99 -8.28 -7.96 -3.05
C TYR A 99 -6.86 -8.46 -3.13
N ARG A 100 -6.46 -8.93 -4.29
CA ARG A 100 -5.10 -9.41 -4.51
C ARG A 100 -4.16 -8.28 -4.91
N ILE A 101 -2.89 -8.43 -4.53
CA ILE A 101 -1.82 -7.57 -5.00
C ILE A 101 -1.59 -7.86 -6.48
N CYS A 102 -1.57 -6.81 -7.30
CA CYS A 102 -1.34 -6.88 -8.72
C CYS A 102 0.03 -6.29 -9.07
N CYS A 103 0.66 -6.86 -10.10
CA CYS A 103 1.91 -6.33 -10.60
C CYS A 103 1.63 -5.11 -11.47
N ASP A 104 2.33 -4.02 -11.20
CA ASP A 104 2.21 -2.77 -11.95
C ASP A 104 3.40 -2.66 -12.90
N GLU A 105 3.16 -3.00 -14.15
CA GLU A 105 4.18 -2.92 -15.20
C GLU A 105 3.97 -1.74 -16.13
#